data_f6158cbf247d1e36e1b800b9c4772773
#
_entry.id   f6158cbf247d1e36e1b800b9c4772773
#
_cell.length_a   1.000
_cell.length_b   1.000
_cell.length_c   1.000
_cell.angle_alpha   90.00
_cell.angle_beta   90.00
_cell.angle_gamma   90.00
#
_symmetry.space_group_name_H-M   'P 1'
#
loop_
_entity.id
_entity.type
_entity.pdbx_description
1 polymer ?
#
loop_
_entity_poly.entity_id
_entity_poly.type
_entity_poly.pdbx_seq_one_letter_code
_entity_poly.pdbx_strand_id
1 'polypeptide(L)'
;MSVLEQNSRRKLMLGQEGNSLTTLLIINIVAFVILNFVKIVYLLTGDTEAVFTQHVLNWFTLPANPAILATRPWTLLTYMFTHYSIWLLISNLLWLWCFGYILQDLTGNKKLIPIYLYGGLAGGIFFMLTISAFPGLRANIANVAPMMGAGPATIALAISTAVISPKYKIFPLINGGIPLWILSAIFVVIHFTTSGISHPGFAAADVAGGLMGFVFVWQMKKGNDWSDWMINLVNWVNDLFNPEKKHRKSVEKQRLYYKSTQQPFQKTPHVTQQRIDDLLDKINQKGYNFLSDEEKDFLKKASKEEF
;
A
#
# COMPACT_ATOMS: atom_id res chain seq x y z
N MET A 1 27.23 -14.79 -17.97
CA MET A 1 26.06 -13.90 -17.95
C MET A 1 25.17 -14.39 -16.83
N SER A 2 25.05 -13.61 -15.75
CA SER A 2 24.45 -14.05 -14.49
C SER A 2 22.93 -14.05 -14.56
N VAL A 3 22.32 -15.12 -14.07
CA VAL A 3 20.88 -15.37 -13.92
C VAL A 3 20.17 -14.34 -12.98
N LEU A 4 20.87 -13.30 -12.54
CA LEU A 4 20.39 -12.33 -11.55
C LEU A 4 19.72 -11.08 -12.13
N GLU A 5 19.63 -10.94 -13.46
CA GLU A 5 19.04 -9.73 -14.09
C GLU A 5 17.60 -9.86 -14.60
N GLN A 6 16.94 -10.98 -14.35
CA GLN A 6 15.54 -11.18 -14.74
C GLN A 6 14.53 -10.92 -13.60
N ASN A 7 14.85 -10.04 -12.68
CA ASN A 7 13.79 -9.45 -11.87
C ASN A 7 13.16 -8.28 -12.67
N SER A 8 12.46 -8.64 -13.75
CA SER A 8 11.62 -7.68 -14.47
C SER A 8 10.66 -7.10 -13.45
N ARG A 9 10.85 -5.82 -13.11
CA ARG A 9 9.89 -5.04 -12.35
C ARG A 9 8.54 -5.23 -13.03
N ARG A 10 7.69 -6.08 -12.48
CA ARG A 10 6.31 -6.24 -12.94
C ARG A 10 5.68 -4.88 -12.79
N LYS A 11 5.51 -4.15 -13.89
CA LYS A 11 4.75 -2.91 -13.90
C LYS A 11 3.35 -3.28 -13.41
N LEU A 12 2.98 -2.79 -12.24
CA LEU A 12 1.65 -2.97 -11.70
C LEU A 12 0.68 -2.23 -12.64
N MET A 13 -0.08 -2.97 -13.43
CA MET A 13 -1.12 -2.40 -14.28
C MET A 13 -2.37 -2.10 -13.45
N LEU A 14 -3.02 -0.98 -13.74
CA LEU A 14 -4.38 -0.71 -13.26
C LEU A 14 -5.26 -1.91 -13.63
N GLY A 15 -5.93 -2.53 -12.63
CA GLY A 15 -6.76 -3.72 -12.83
C GLY A 15 -6.12 -5.07 -12.44
N GLN A 16 -4.86 -5.11 -12.02
CA GLN A 16 -4.31 -6.33 -11.40
C GLN A 16 -4.93 -6.56 -10.03
N GLU A 17 -5.23 -7.82 -9.72
CA GLU A 17 -5.73 -8.22 -8.40
C GLU A 17 -4.78 -7.75 -7.29
N GLY A 18 -5.34 -7.12 -6.25
CA GLY A 18 -4.58 -6.60 -5.11
C GLY A 18 -3.86 -5.27 -5.37
N ASN A 19 -4.21 -4.49 -6.40
CA ASN A 19 -3.64 -3.17 -6.62
C ASN A 19 -4.20 -2.14 -5.62
N SER A 20 -3.36 -1.69 -4.68
CA SER A 20 -3.73 -0.74 -3.62
C SER A 20 -4.22 0.61 -4.15
N LEU A 21 -3.67 1.10 -5.26
CA LEU A 21 -4.13 2.33 -5.90
C LEU A 21 -5.55 2.18 -6.44
N THR A 22 -5.80 1.12 -7.19
CA THR A 22 -7.14 0.81 -7.71
C THR A 22 -8.15 0.66 -6.57
N THR A 23 -7.76 -0.02 -5.48
CA THR A 23 -8.62 -0.17 -4.29
C THR A 23 -8.99 1.17 -3.68
N LEU A 24 -8.02 2.09 -3.46
CA LEU A 24 -8.29 3.42 -2.91
C LEU A 24 -9.16 4.26 -3.84
N LEU A 25 -8.90 4.24 -5.15
CA LEU A 25 -9.73 4.95 -6.13
C LEU A 25 -11.18 4.44 -6.10
N ILE A 26 -11.37 3.11 -6.11
CA ILE A 26 -12.71 2.49 -6.07
C ILE A 26 -13.43 2.84 -4.77
N ILE A 27 -12.78 2.75 -3.60
CA ILE A 27 -13.41 3.07 -2.32
C ILE A 27 -13.93 4.52 -2.32
N ASN A 28 -13.13 5.48 -2.78
CA ASN A 28 -13.54 6.88 -2.86
C ASN A 28 -14.72 7.09 -3.83
N ILE A 29 -14.68 6.46 -5.00
CA ILE A 29 -15.76 6.54 -6.00
C ILE A 29 -17.04 5.92 -5.45
N VAL A 30 -16.97 4.72 -4.87
CA VAL A 30 -18.13 4.01 -4.32
C VAL A 30 -18.74 4.80 -3.17
N ALA A 31 -17.93 5.34 -2.25
CA ALA A 31 -18.42 6.18 -1.16
C ALA A 31 -19.14 7.41 -1.69
N PHE A 32 -18.59 8.08 -2.71
CA PHE A 32 -19.21 9.23 -3.35
C PHE A 32 -20.54 8.88 -4.02
N VAL A 33 -20.58 7.79 -4.78
CA VAL A 33 -21.80 7.34 -5.47
C VAL A 33 -22.90 7.01 -4.49
N ILE A 34 -22.57 6.28 -3.41
CA ILE A 34 -23.55 5.91 -2.37
C ILE A 34 -24.11 7.17 -1.70
N LEU A 35 -23.25 8.11 -1.25
CA LEU A 35 -23.67 9.33 -0.58
C LEU A 35 -24.54 10.22 -1.49
N ASN A 36 -24.17 10.36 -2.76
CA ASN A 36 -24.97 11.15 -3.70
C ASN A 36 -26.27 10.45 -4.08
N PHE A 37 -26.30 9.12 -4.17
CA PHE A 37 -27.54 8.38 -4.37
C PHE A 37 -28.50 8.62 -3.21
N VAL A 38 -28.04 8.52 -1.96
CA VAL A 38 -28.87 8.82 -0.78
C VAL A 38 -29.32 10.28 -0.80
N LYS A 39 -28.44 11.23 -1.15
CA LYS A 39 -28.80 12.65 -1.31
C LYS A 39 -29.95 12.83 -2.30
N ILE A 40 -29.88 12.19 -3.47
CA ILE A 40 -30.95 12.24 -4.49
C ILE A 40 -32.27 11.69 -3.92
N VAL A 41 -32.23 10.59 -3.16
CA VAL A 41 -33.44 10.04 -2.55
C VAL A 41 -34.07 11.04 -1.59
N TYR A 42 -33.29 11.71 -0.71
CA TYR A 42 -33.80 12.77 0.18
C TYR A 42 -34.46 13.91 -0.59
N LEU A 43 -33.84 14.38 -1.67
CA LEU A 43 -34.41 15.44 -2.51
C LEU A 43 -35.70 15.02 -3.19
N LEU A 44 -35.78 13.75 -3.64
CA LEU A 44 -36.99 13.20 -4.25
C LEU A 44 -38.16 13.02 -3.26
N THR A 45 -37.86 12.81 -1.99
CA THR A 45 -38.89 12.72 -0.92
C THR A 45 -39.33 14.08 -0.43
N GLY A 46 -38.81 15.18 -0.99
CA GLY A 46 -39.17 16.55 -0.64
C GLY A 46 -38.34 17.15 0.48
N ASP A 47 -37.33 16.45 0.96
CA ASP A 47 -36.39 16.96 1.95
C ASP A 47 -35.40 17.94 1.34
N THR A 48 -34.83 18.81 2.18
CA THR A 48 -33.79 19.75 1.76
C THR A 48 -32.39 19.13 1.86
N GLU A 49 -31.44 19.73 1.16
CA GLU A 49 -30.03 19.36 1.26
C GLU A 49 -29.48 19.51 2.69
N ALA A 50 -30.01 20.46 3.45
CA ALA A 50 -29.66 20.64 4.86
C ALA A 50 -30.05 19.43 5.73
N VAL A 51 -31.22 18.84 5.48
CA VAL A 51 -31.70 17.63 6.17
C VAL A 51 -30.78 16.43 5.83
N PHE A 52 -30.48 16.25 4.56
CA PHE A 52 -29.49 15.21 4.15
C PHE A 52 -28.13 15.41 4.85
N THR A 53 -27.61 16.63 4.87
CA THR A 53 -26.35 16.95 5.54
C THR A 53 -26.38 16.60 7.02
N GLN A 54 -27.44 16.97 7.70
CA GLN A 54 -27.60 16.73 9.15
C GLN A 54 -27.76 15.23 9.48
N HIS A 55 -28.59 14.52 8.72
CA HIS A 55 -28.95 13.14 9.02
C HIS A 55 -27.97 12.11 8.44
N VAL A 56 -27.27 12.42 7.37
CA VAL A 56 -26.41 11.46 6.68
C VAL A 56 -24.97 11.94 6.61
N LEU A 57 -24.71 13.09 5.96
CA LEU A 57 -23.34 13.50 5.64
C LEU A 57 -22.48 13.70 6.91
N ASN A 58 -23.06 14.30 7.95
CA ASN A 58 -22.39 14.55 9.23
C ASN A 58 -21.97 13.26 9.99
N TRP A 59 -22.46 12.08 9.58
CA TRP A 59 -22.04 10.80 10.15
C TRP A 59 -20.74 10.28 9.54
N PHE A 60 -20.31 10.86 8.44
CA PHE A 60 -19.10 10.44 7.70
C PHE A 60 -18.03 11.53 7.66
N THR A 61 -18.41 12.81 7.93
CA THR A 61 -17.48 13.93 7.98
C THR A 61 -16.91 14.12 9.39
N LEU A 62 -15.69 14.63 9.49
CA LEU A 62 -15.02 14.86 10.77
C LEU A 62 -15.55 16.16 11.40
N PRO A 63 -16.27 16.10 12.53
CA PRO A 63 -16.81 17.28 13.18
C PRO A 63 -15.70 18.14 13.79
N ALA A 64 -15.90 19.46 13.85
CA ALA A 64 -15.00 20.36 14.55
C ALA A 64 -15.06 20.21 16.08
N ASN A 65 -16.19 19.75 16.61
CA ASN A 65 -16.44 19.64 18.05
C ASN A 65 -15.95 18.28 18.59
N PRO A 66 -15.00 18.24 19.54
CA PRO A 66 -14.49 17.01 20.15
C PRO A 66 -15.57 16.16 20.85
N ALA A 67 -16.59 16.79 21.43
CA ALA A 67 -17.68 16.07 22.08
C ALA A 67 -18.51 15.27 21.05
N ILE A 68 -18.70 15.81 19.85
CA ILE A 68 -19.38 15.10 18.76
C ILE A 68 -18.47 13.97 18.23
N LEU A 69 -17.16 14.23 18.08
CA LEU A 69 -16.22 13.18 17.70
C LEU A 69 -16.24 11.99 18.66
N ALA A 70 -16.34 12.22 19.96
CA ALA A 70 -16.43 11.15 20.95
C ALA A 70 -17.65 10.24 20.74
N THR A 71 -18.74 10.77 20.19
CA THR A 71 -19.94 9.97 19.85
C THR A 71 -19.83 9.26 18.49
N ARG A 72 -18.92 9.73 17.61
CA ARG A 72 -18.74 9.24 16.23
C ARG A 72 -17.25 9.08 15.89
N PRO A 73 -16.48 8.25 16.62
CA PRO A 73 -15.03 8.17 16.47
C PRO A 73 -14.60 7.66 15.09
N TRP A 74 -15.44 6.88 14.39
CA TRP A 74 -15.19 6.41 13.04
C TRP A 74 -15.03 7.54 12.01
N THR A 75 -15.56 8.74 12.30
CA THR A 75 -15.44 9.89 11.41
C THR A 75 -13.98 10.31 11.21
N LEU A 76 -13.08 10.00 12.14
CA LEU A 76 -11.65 10.20 12.00
C LEU A 76 -11.05 9.38 10.85
N LEU A 77 -11.72 8.30 10.43
CA LEU A 77 -11.31 7.48 9.29
C LEU A 77 -12.16 7.75 8.05
N THR A 78 -13.49 7.90 8.21
CA THR A 78 -14.41 7.98 7.07
C THR A 78 -14.32 9.31 6.33
N TYR A 79 -13.94 10.41 7.00
CA TYR A 79 -13.88 11.73 6.39
C TYR A 79 -13.00 11.77 5.14
N MET A 80 -11.88 11.00 5.14
CA MET A 80 -10.92 10.98 4.03
C MET A 80 -11.45 10.31 2.77
N PHE A 81 -12.58 9.59 2.87
CA PHE A 81 -13.28 8.96 1.75
C PHE A 81 -14.57 9.70 1.40
N THR A 82 -14.96 10.71 2.18
CA THR A 82 -16.20 11.47 2.01
C THR A 82 -15.96 12.69 1.14
N HIS A 83 -16.67 12.78 0.02
CA HIS A 83 -16.59 13.90 -0.90
C HIS A 83 -18.00 14.45 -1.16
N TYR A 84 -18.16 15.77 -1.02
CA TYR A 84 -19.43 16.44 -1.23
C TYR A 84 -19.66 16.82 -2.70
N SER A 85 -18.60 17.27 -3.38
CA SER A 85 -18.66 17.77 -4.75
C SER A 85 -17.92 16.84 -5.70
N ILE A 86 -18.45 16.65 -6.91
CA ILE A 86 -17.81 15.88 -7.98
C ILE A 86 -16.43 16.47 -8.36
N TRP A 87 -16.31 17.79 -8.33
CA TRP A 87 -15.03 18.47 -8.64
C TRP A 87 -13.96 18.20 -7.58
N LEU A 88 -14.37 18.19 -6.29
CA LEU A 88 -13.46 17.84 -5.20
C LEU A 88 -13.02 16.37 -5.31
N LEU A 89 -13.95 15.48 -5.65
CA LEU A 89 -13.63 14.07 -5.88
C LEU A 89 -12.63 13.92 -7.02
N ILE A 90 -12.94 14.49 -8.20
CA ILE A 90 -12.09 14.38 -9.40
C ILE A 90 -10.68 14.91 -9.10
N SER A 91 -10.58 16.09 -8.48
CA SER A 91 -9.28 16.68 -8.09
C SER A 91 -8.48 15.76 -7.17
N ASN A 92 -9.11 15.26 -6.10
CA ASN A 92 -8.44 14.35 -5.17
C ASN A 92 -8.03 13.02 -5.83
N LEU A 93 -8.90 12.44 -6.65
CA LEU A 93 -8.59 11.18 -7.36
C LEU A 93 -7.48 11.36 -8.39
N LEU A 94 -7.43 12.50 -9.09
CA LEU A 94 -6.37 12.81 -10.05
C LEU A 94 -4.99 12.84 -9.37
N TRP A 95 -4.89 13.55 -8.25
CA TRP A 95 -3.66 13.65 -7.50
C TRP A 95 -3.31 12.34 -6.79
N LEU A 96 -4.31 11.65 -6.23
CA LEU A 96 -4.15 10.31 -5.66
C LEU A 96 -3.61 9.33 -6.72
N TRP A 97 -4.16 9.37 -7.92
CA TRP A 97 -3.68 8.54 -9.03
C TRP A 97 -2.25 8.90 -9.43
N CYS A 98 -1.96 10.18 -9.59
CA CYS A 98 -0.63 10.66 -10.01
C CYS A 98 0.46 10.25 -9.02
N PHE A 99 0.34 10.64 -7.75
CA PHE A 99 1.35 10.33 -6.74
C PHE A 99 1.31 8.86 -6.31
N GLY A 100 0.11 8.26 -6.26
CA GLY A 100 -0.05 6.86 -5.93
C GLY A 100 0.60 5.93 -6.95
N TYR A 101 0.45 6.21 -8.23
CA TYR A 101 1.10 5.47 -9.32
C TYR A 101 2.63 5.51 -9.20
N ILE A 102 3.19 6.73 -9.01
CA ILE A 102 4.63 6.91 -8.87
C ILE A 102 5.14 6.22 -7.58
N LEU A 103 4.40 6.35 -6.47
CA LEU A 103 4.78 5.71 -5.22
C LEU A 103 4.79 4.18 -5.36
N GLN A 104 3.79 3.60 -6.02
CA GLN A 104 3.75 2.16 -6.28
C GLN A 104 4.92 1.70 -7.16
N ASP A 105 5.30 2.48 -8.16
CA ASP A 105 6.46 2.18 -9.02
C ASP A 105 7.76 2.18 -8.21
N LEU A 106 7.90 3.11 -7.25
CA LEU A 106 9.10 3.27 -6.43
C LEU A 106 9.21 2.28 -5.27
N THR A 107 8.09 1.95 -4.59
CA THR A 107 8.09 1.20 -3.32
C THR A 107 7.29 -0.11 -3.35
N GLY A 108 6.61 -0.36 -4.45
CA GLY A 108 5.66 -1.46 -4.56
C GLY A 108 4.30 -1.16 -3.91
N ASN A 109 3.41 -2.14 -3.99
CA ASN A 109 2.00 -2.00 -3.65
C ASN A 109 1.71 -1.79 -2.15
N LYS A 110 2.60 -2.27 -1.28
CA LYS A 110 2.33 -2.40 0.17
C LYS A 110 2.35 -1.09 0.96
N LYS A 111 2.96 -0.03 0.44
CA LYS A 111 3.21 1.22 1.18
C LYS A 111 2.12 2.26 0.98
N LEU A 112 1.36 2.19 -0.11
CA LEU A 112 0.42 3.21 -0.52
C LEU A 112 -0.74 3.39 0.47
N ILE A 113 -1.43 2.30 0.84
CA ILE A 113 -2.55 2.36 1.81
C ILE A 113 -2.08 2.84 3.18
N PRO A 114 -0.99 2.32 3.77
CA PRO A 114 -0.49 2.84 5.05
C PRO A 114 -0.19 4.33 5.04
N ILE A 115 0.54 4.83 4.05
CA ILE A 115 0.86 6.26 3.96
C ILE A 115 -0.41 7.12 3.84
N TYR A 116 -1.36 6.70 3.01
CA TYR A 116 -2.65 7.37 2.86
C TYR A 116 -3.40 7.44 4.19
N LEU A 117 -3.53 6.34 4.90
CA LEU A 117 -4.25 6.26 6.17
C LEU A 117 -3.55 7.05 7.28
N TYR A 118 -2.23 6.91 7.42
CA TYR A 118 -1.47 7.69 8.40
C TYR A 118 -1.55 9.19 8.13
N GLY A 119 -1.43 9.60 6.87
CA GLY A 119 -1.57 10.99 6.47
C GLY A 119 -2.95 11.56 6.79
N GLY A 120 -4.01 10.82 6.46
CA GLY A 120 -5.36 11.18 6.80
C GLY A 120 -5.60 11.24 8.32
N LEU A 121 -5.22 10.21 9.07
CA LEU A 121 -5.36 10.19 10.53
C LEU A 121 -4.63 11.36 11.20
N ALA A 122 -3.37 11.62 10.80
CA ALA A 122 -2.62 12.76 11.31
C ALA A 122 -3.32 14.09 10.98
N GLY A 123 -3.77 14.25 9.74
CA GLY A 123 -4.54 15.41 9.31
C GLY A 123 -5.79 15.62 10.15
N GLY A 124 -6.61 14.58 10.36
CA GLY A 124 -7.82 14.67 11.20
C GLY A 124 -7.53 15.02 12.65
N ILE A 125 -6.50 14.43 13.25
CA ILE A 125 -6.07 14.74 14.62
C ILE A 125 -5.62 16.19 14.72
N PHE A 126 -4.79 16.68 13.80
CA PHE A 126 -4.31 18.05 13.81
C PHE A 126 -5.39 19.07 13.49
N PHE A 127 -6.38 18.74 12.66
CA PHE A 127 -7.59 19.54 12.51
C PHE A 127 -8.26 19.79 13.85
N MET A 128 -8.51 18.74 14.62
CA MET A 128 -9.14 18.83 15.95
C MET A 128 -8.29 19.62 16.94
N LEU A 129 -6.98 19.37 16.96
CA LEU A 129 -6.04 20.08 17.82
C LEU A 129 -6.02 21.58 17.49
N THR A 130 -5.99 21.94 16.21
CA THR A 130 -5.99 23.33 15.76
C THR A 130 -7.26 24.06 16.22
N ILE A 131 -8.45 23.47 16.02
CA ILE A 131 -9.70 24.08 16.46
C ILE A 131 -9.75 24.24 17.98
N SER A 132 -9.24 23.25 18.70
CA SER A 132 -9.24 23.28 20.17
C SER A 132 -8.22 24.27 20.75
N ALA A 133 -7.06 24.43 20.09
CA ALA A 133 -5.95 25.25 20.56
C ALA A 133 -6.14 26.74 20.26
N PHE A 134 -6.78 27.09 19.14
CA PHE A 134 -6.96 28.49 18.74
C PHE A 134 -8.26 29.09 19.28
N PRO A 135 -8.21 30.12 20.20
CA PRO A 135 -9.41 30.67 20.84
C PRO A 135 -10.45 31.17 19.84
N GLY A 136 -10.03 31.81 18.74
CA GLY A 136 -10.92 32.33 17.69
C GLY A 136 -11.72 31.24 16.97
N LEU A 137 -11.12 30.08 16.73
CA LEU A 137 -11.81 28.92 16.14
C LEU A 137 -12.69 28.22 17.17
N ARG A 138 -12.19 28.08 18.40
CA ARG A 138 -12.91 27.45 19.48
C ARG A 138 -14.19 28.24 19.87
N ALA A 139 -14.13 29.58 19.92
CA ALA A 139 -15.29 30.43 20.23
C ALA A 139 -16.39 30.30 19.18
N ASN A 140 -16.05 29.98 17.93
CA ASN A 140 -16.96 29.85 16.80
C ASN A 140 -17.12 28.41 16.32
N ILE A 141 -16.88 27.42 17.16
CA ILE A 141 -16.82 25.99 16.79
C ILE A 141 -18.07 25.49 16.05
N ALA A 142 -19.22 26.05 16.35
CA ALA A 142 -20.50 25.72 15.70
C ALA A 142 -20.52 26.12 14.21
N ASN A 143 -19.74 27.14 13.83
CA ASN A 143 -19.66 27.64 12.47
C ASN A 143 -18.46 27.07 11.68
N VAL A 144 -17.60 26.27 12.32
CA VAL A 144 -16.50 25.61 11.65
C VAL A 144 -17.04 24.46 10.81
N ALA A 145 -16.77 24.51 9.52
CA ALA A 145 -17.19 23.43 8.61
C ALA A 145 -16.55 22.09 9.03
N PRO A 146 -17.33 20.99 9.01
CA PRO A 146 -16.77 19.66 9.23
C PRO A 146 -15.79 19.32 8.11
N MET A 147 -14.69 18.64 8.47
CA MET A 147 -13.69 18.27 7.51
C MET A 147 -14.11 17.05 6.70
N MET A 148 -13.84 17.09 5.38
CA MET A 148 -14.10 16.01 4.45
C MET A 148 -13.11 16.04 3.29
N GLY A 149 -12.90 14.88 2.66
CA GLY A 149 -12.01 14.74 1.50
C GLY A 149 -10.64 14.17 1.83
N ALA A 150 -9.97 13.71 0.79
CA ALA A 150 -8.70 13.00 0.85
C ALA A 150 -7.46 13.90 0.93
N GLY A 151 -7.62 15.22 1.11
CA GLY A 151 -6.53 16.20 1.02
C GLY A 151 -5.27 15.83 1.79
N PRO A 152 -5.31 15.76 3.13
CA PRO A 152 -4.14 15.43 3.94
C PRO A 152 -3.52 14.07 3.60
N ALA A 153 -4.34 13.08 3.27
CA ALA A 153 -3.88 11.76 2.86
C ALA A 153 -3.13 11.79 1.51
N THR A 154 -3.64 12.56 0.55
CA THR A 154 -3.01 12.73 -0.76
C THR A 154 -1.73 13.58 -0.67
N ILE A 155 -1.71 14.61 0.19
CA ILE A 155 -0.50 15.40 0.48
C ILE A 155 0.58 14.50 1.11
N ALA A 156 0.20 13.60 2.03
CA ALA A 156 1.13 12.63 2.60
C ALA A 156 1.78 11.76 1.51
N LEU A 157 0.99 11.29 0.52
CA LEU A 157 1.50 10.54 -0.63
C LEU A 157 2.45 11.40 -1.48
N ALA A 158 2.08 12.63 -1.78
CA ALA A 158 2.88 13.55 -2.59
C ALA A 158 4.25 13.81 -1.95
N ILE A 159 4.26 14.16 -0.66
CA ILE A 159 5.51 14.40 0.09
C ILE A 159 6.33 13.12 0.21
N SER A 160 5.70 11.98 0.55
CA SER A 160 6.40 10.69 0.61
C SER A 160 7.11 10.35 -0.69
N THR A 161 6.43 10.53 -1.81
CA THR A 161 6.95 10.24 -3.15
C THR A 161 8.15 11.15 -3.48
N ALA A 162 8.03 12.45 -3.18
CA ALA A 162 9.09 13.42 -3.38
C ALA A 162 10.32 13.14 -2.48
N VAL A 163 10.11 12.69 -1.24
CA VAL A 163 11.21 12.36 -0.30
C VAL A 163 11.91 11.05 -0.66
N ILE A 164 11.19 10.08 -1.23
CA ILE A 164 11.79 8.82 -1.69
C ILE A 164 12.69 9.08 -2.89
N SER A 165 12.20 9.80 -3.89
CA SER A 165 12.93 10.03 -5.14
C SER A 165 12.77 11.48 -5.65
N PRO A 166 13.45 12.45 -5.03
CA PRO A 166 13.27 13.88 -5.37
C PRO A 166 13.72 14.22 -6.80
N LYS A 167 14.67 13.48 -7.35
CA LYS A 167 15.20 13.66 -8.70
C LYS A 167 14.45 12.88 -9.78
N TYR A 168 13.42 12.10 -9.39
CA TYR A 168 12.58 11.41 -10.36
C TYR A 168 11.91 12.42 -11.29
N LYS A 169 12.07 12.24 -12.59
CA LYS A 169 11.57 13.17 -13.61
C LYS A 169 10.32 12.59 -14.26
N ILE A 170 9.28 13.39 -14.32
CA ILE A 170 8.04 13.09 -15.02
C ILE A 170 7.95 13.96 -16.29
N PHE A 171 7.19 13.51 -17.28
CA PHE A 171 7.04 14.19 -18.57
C PHE A 171 8.37 14.52 -19.25
N PRO A 172 9.22 13.54 -19.58
CA PRO A 172 10.55 13.77 -20.14
C PRO A 172 10.55 14.56 -21.45
N LEU A 173 9.41 14.60 -22.15
CA LEU A 173 9.22 15.39 -23.38
C LEU A 173 9.19 16.90 -23.13
N ILE A 174 8.95 17.35 -21.91
CA ILE A 174 8.92 18.76 -21.54
C ILE A 174 10.30 19.14 -20.98
N ASN A 175 11.14 19.73 -21.80
CA ASN A 175 12.44 20.29 -21.42
C ASN A 175 13.31 19.39 -20.53
N GLY A 176 13.31 18.07 -20.81
CA GLY A 176 14.09 17.08 -20.05
C GLY A 176 13.45 16.58 -18.77
N GLY A 177 12.18 16.89 -18.55
CA GLY A 177 11.34 16.39 -17.45
C GLY A 177 11.26 17.28 -16.23
N ILE A 178 10.11 17.29 -15.57
CA ILE A 178 9.84 18.04 -14.35
C ILE A 178 10.23 17.17 -13.15
N PRO A 179 11.12 17.63 -12.25
CA PRO A 179 11.44 16.91 -11.02
C PRO A 179 10.20 16.72 -10.13
N LEU A 180 10.07 15.56 -9.51
CA LEU A 180 8.90 15.19 -8.73
C LEU A 180 8.65 16.14 -7.54
N TRP A 181 9.71 16.65 -6.90
CA TRP A 181 9.55 17.61 -5.80
C TRP A 181 8.84 18.91 -6.23
N ILE A 182 9.06 19.37 -7.48
CA ILE A 182 8.36 20.55 -8.02
C ILE A 182 6.88 20.27 -8.16
N LEU A 183 6.51 19.12 -8.73
CA LEU A 183 5.11 18.73 -8.85
C LEU A 183 4.42 18.62 -7.48
N SER A 184 5.10 18.02 -6.51
CA SER A 184 4.58 17.91 -5.14
C SER A 184 4.42 19.28 -4.49
N ALA A 185 5.39 20.20 -4.68
CA ALA A 185 5.30 21.56 -4.16
C ALA A 185 4.13 22.34 -4.78
N ILE A 186 3.97 22.24 -6.11
CA ILE A 186 2.83 22.87 -6.82
C ILE A 186 1.50 22.34 -6.28
N PHE A 187 1.38 21.03 -6.13
CA PHE A 187 0.17 20.41 -5.57
C PHE A 187 -0.14 20.90 -4.17
N VAL A 188 0.85 20.92 -3.27
CA VAL A 188 0.69 21.40 -1.89
C VAL A 188 0.25 22.86 -1.87
N VAL A 189 0.86 23.72 -2.68
CA VAL A 189 0.51 25.14 -2.77
C VAL A 189 -0.93 25.32 -3.29
N ILE A 190 -1.32 24.61 -4.37
CA ILE A 190 -2.68 24.69 -4.89
C ILE A 190 -3.68 24.21 -3.83
N HIS A 191 -3.43 23.08 -3.19
CA HIS A 191 -4.34 22.51 -2.21
C HIS A 191 -4.46 23.42 -0.97
N PHE A 192 -3.34 23.93 -0.45
CA PHE A 192 -3.31 24.87 0.66
C PHE A 192 -4.08 26.15 0.35
N THR A 193 -3.92 26.67 -0.87
CA THR A 193 -4.59 27.91 -1.28
C THR A 193 -6.10 27.71 -1.46
N THR A 194 -6.52 26.59 -2.01
CA THR A 194 -7.94 26.32 -2.28
C THR A 194 -8.71 25.93 -1.03
N SER A 195 -8.12 25.13 -0.14
CA SER A 195 -8.79 24.61 1.05
C SER A 195 -8.46 25.40 2.31
N GLY A 196 -7.18 25.80 2.47
CA GLY A 196 -6.65 26.34 3.71
C GLY A 196 -7.01 27.79 3.96
N ILE A 197 -7.09 28.62 2.91
CA ILE A 197 -7.41 30.05 3.07
C ILE A 197 -8.81 30.24 3.64
N SER A 198 -9.76 29.46 3.14
CA SER A 198 -11.16 29.54 3.61
C SER A 198 -11.38 28.84 4.96
N HIS A 199 -10.55 27.84 5.27
CA HIS A 199 -10.69 27.02 6.47
C HIS A 199 -9.33 26.72 7.11
N PRO A 200 -8.85 27.56 8.06
CA PRO A 200 -7.50 27.41 8.66
C PRO A 200 -7.25 26.03 9.30
N GLY A 201 -8.29 25.38 9.81
CA GLY A 201 -8.18 24.00 10.33
C GLY A 201 -7.80 22.98 9.25
N PHE A 202 -8.24 23.17 8.01
CA PHE A 202 -7.89 22.30 6.89
C PHE A 202 -6.42 22.50 6.48
N ALA A 203 -5.93 23.75 6.51
CA ALA A 203 -4.52 24.04 6.27
C ALA A 203 -3.61 23.30 7.28
N ALA A 204 -3.96 23.33 8.55
CA ALA A 204 -3.22 22.62 9.59
C ALA A 204 -3.24 21.10 9.38
N ALA A 205 -4.38 20.55 8.95
CA ALA A 205 -4.52 19.13 8.61
C ALA A 205 -3.64 18.75 7.42
N ASP A 206 -3.59 19.57 6.39
CA ASP A 206 -2.76 19.37 5.21
C ASP A 206 -1.26 19.35 5.54
N VAL A 207 -0.82 20.30 6.37
CA VAL A 207 0.57 20.35 6.86
C VAL A 207 0.88 19.09 7.68
N ALA A 208 -0.01 18.67 8.57
CA ALA A 208 0.18 17.48 9.37
C ALA A 208 0.22 16.20 8.52
N GLY A 209 -0.65 16.11 7.50
CA GLY A 209 -0.62 15.02 6.54
C GLY A 209 0.74 14.93 5.82
N GLY A 210 1.24 16.07 5.33
CA GLY A 210 2.56 16.15 4.68
C GLY A 210 3.72 15.77 5.61
N LEU A 211 3.71 16.28 6.84
CA LEU A 211 4.70 15.92 7.86
C LEU A 211 4.66 14.43 8.19
N MET A 212 3.46 13.84 8.29
CA MET A 212 3.33 12.40 8.52
C MET A 212 3.90 11.59 7.36
N GLY A 213 3.65 12.00 6.12
CA GLY A 213 4.24 11.37 4.93
C GLY A 213 5.77 11.43 4.95
N PHE A 214 6.35 12.58 5.32
CA PHE A 214 7.79 12.74 5.52
C PHE A 214 8.34 11.81 6.60
N VAL A 215 7.72 11.82 7.79
CA VAL A 215 8.14 10.99 8.94
C VAL A 215 8.06 9.52 8.60
N PHE A 216 7.00 9.08 7.93
CA PHE A 216 6.86 7.69 7.50
C PHE A 216 8.04 7.23 6.62
N VAL A 217 8.40 8.03 5.60
CA VAL A 217 9.53 7.70 4.72
C VAL A 217 10.86 7.78 5.47
N TRP A 218 11.02 8.74 6.37
CA TRP A 218 12.23 8.87 7.18
C TRP A 218 12.43 7.63 8.10
N GLN A 219 11.36 7.13 8.73
CA GLN A 219 11.40 5.91 9.53
C GLN A 219 11.66 4.68 8.65
N MET A 220 11.02 4.60 7.50
CA MET A 220 11.25 3.53 6.53
C MET A 220 12.72 3.47 6.08
N LYS A 221 13.36 4.63 5.83
CA LYS A 221 14.80 4.73 5.50
C LYS A 221 15.71 4.29 6.65
N LYS A 222 15.25 4.38 7.90
CA LYS A 222 15.96 3.87 9.10
C LYS A 222 15.75 2.38 9.35
N GLY A 223 14.96 1.70 8.52
CA GLY A 223 14.63 0.29 8.68
C GLY A 223 13.37 0.00 9.51
N ASN A 224 12.70 1.04 10.02
CA ASN A 224 11.46 0.90 10.78
C ASN A 224 10.26 1.00 9.85
N ASP A 225 9.66 -0.12 9.53
CA ASP A 225 8.52 -0.18 8.63
C ASP A 225 7.18 -0.14 9.39
N TRP A 226 6.56 1.03 9.40
CA TRP A 226 5.26 1.21 10.05
C TRP A 226 4.08 0.62 9.27
N SER A 227 4.31 0.08 8.08
CA SER A 227 3.25 -0.56 7.30
C SER A 227 2.97 -2.01 7.73
N ASP A 228 3.91 -2.70 8.37
CA ASP A 228 3.84 -4.14 8.62
C ASP A 228 2.65 -4.53 9.51
N TRP A 229 2.39 -3.78 10.59
CA TRP A 229 1.25 -4.09 11.47
C TRP A 229 -0.09 -3.91 10.75
N MET A 230 -0.22 -2.89 9.90
CA MET A 230 -1.43 -2.61 9.12
C MET A 230 -1.65 -3.68 8.05
N ILE A 231 -0.57 -4.11 7.38
CA ILE A 231 -0.61 -5.22 6.43
C ILE A 231 -1.06 -6.50 7.14
N ASN A 232 -0.52 -6.75 8.34
CA ASN A 232 -0.90 -7.90 9.15
C ASN A 232 -2.38 -7.83 9.58
N LEU A 233 -2.88 -6.63 9.93
CA LEU A 233 -4.29 -6.41 10.25
C LEU A 233 -5.19 -6.68 9.04
N VAL A 234 -4.84 -6.13 7.87
CA VAL A 234 -5.59 -6.36 6.62
C VAL A 234 -5.59 -7.85 6.25
N ASN A 235 -4.43 -8.50 6.36
CA ASN A 235 -4.32 -9.93 6.13
C ASN A 235 -5.18 -10.73 7.11
N TRP A 236 -5.17 -10.34 8.39
CA TRP A 236 -6.00 -10.98 9.42
C TRP A 236 -7.51 -10.83 9.12
N VAL A 237 -7.95 -9.62 8.71
CA VAL A 237 -9.35 -9.38 8.31
C VAL A 237 -9.71 -10.22 7.07
N ASN A 238 -8.86 -10.22 6.03
CA ASN A 238 -9.08 -11.03 4.84
C ASN A 238 -9.12 -12.53 5.17
N ASP A 239 -8.32 -12.96 6.15
CA ASP A 239 -8.28 -14.34 6.62
C ASP A 239 -9.55 -14.79 7.35
N LEU A 240 -10.27 -13.84 8.00
CA LEU A 240 -11.55 -14.11 8.64
C LEU A 240 -12.64 -14.50 7.63
N PHE A 241 -12.59 -13.89 6.44
CA PHE A 241 -13.57 -14.07 5.38
C PHE A 241 -13.16 -15.09 4.30
N ASN A 242 -11.94 -15.67 4.41
CA ASN A 242 -11.44 -16.62 3.43
C ASN A 242 -11.59 -18.07 3.89
N PRO A 243 -12.61 -18.82 3.38
CA PRO A 243 -12.86 -20.22 3.77
C PRO A 243 -11.75 -21.18 3.33
N GLU A 244 -10.97 -20.85 2.29
CA GLU A 244 -9.94 -21.74 1.75
C GLU A 244 -8.70 -21.87 2.66
N LYS A 245 -8.47 -20.95 3.57
CA LYS A 245 -7.29 -20.98 4.46
C LYS A 245 -7.35 -22.11 5.48
N LYS A 246 -8.54 -22.50 5.92
CA LYS A 246 -8.70 -23.69 6.79
C LYS A 246 -8.23 -24.97 6.10
N HIS A 247 -8.44 -25.06 4.78
CA HIS A 247 -8.03 -26.22 3.98
C HIS A 247 -6.52 -26.23 3.72
N ARG A 248 -5.93 -25.07 3.45
CA ARG A 248 -4.47 -24.94 3.19
C ARG A 248 -3.62 -25.27 4.40
N LYS A 249 -3.99 -24.79 5.60
CA LYS A 249 -3.29 -25.15 6.85
C LYS A 249 -3.39 -26.64 7.18
N SER A 250 -4.48 -27.30 6.84
CA SER A 250 -4.65 -28.75 7.02
C SER A 250 -3.77 -29.54 6.05
N VAL A 251 -3.66 -29.12 4.80
CA VAL A 251 -2.81 -29.74 3.78
C VAL A 251 -1.32 -29.54 4.07
N GLU A 252 -0.91 -28.35 4.53
CA GLU A 252 0.48 -28.11 4.95
C GLU A 252 0.85 -28.89 6.21
N LYS A 253 -0.04 -29.00 7.20
CA LYS A 253 0.18 -29.87 8.37
C LYS A 253 0.26 -31.34 7.97
N GLN A 254 -0.57 -31.81 7.06
CA GLN A 254 -0.49 -33.19 6.55
C GLN A 254 0.82 -33.43 5.78
N ARG A 255 1.26 -32.49 4.95
CA ARG A 255 2.56 -32.57 4.25
C ARG A 255 3.75 -32.57 5.19
N LEU A 256 3.72 -31.78 6.28
CA LEU A 256 4.75 -31.78 7.31
C LEU A 256 4.77 -33.08 8.11
N TYR A 257 3.60 -33.67 8.39
CA TYR A 257 3.50 -34.97 9.09
C TYR A 257 4.00 -36.13 8.20
N TYR A 258 3.74 -36.11 6.89
CA TYR A 258 4.26 -37.10 5.95
C TYR A 258 5.78 -36.99 5.75
N LYS A 259 6.35 -35.78 5.82
CA LYS A 259 7.81 -35.58 5.74
C LYS A 259 8.56 -36.02 7.02
N SER A 260 7.93 -36.00 8.18
CA SER A 260 8.56 -36.39 9.44
C SER A 260 8.68 -37.91 9.64
N THR A 261 7.95 -38.71 8.84
CA THR A 261 8.05 -40.17 8.85
C THR A 261 9.06 -40.72 7.84
N GLN A 262 9.62 -39.90 6.96
CA GLN A 262 10.73 -40.30 6.13
C GLN A 262 12.03 -40.08 6.90
N GLN A 263 12.81 -41.16 7.08
CA GLN A 263 14.13 -41.12 7.69
C GLN A 263 14.99 -40.00 7.07
N PRO A 264 15.71 -39.22 7.91
CA PRO A 264 16.53 -38.15 7.38
C PRO A 264 17.64 -38.73 6.49
N PHE A 265 17.59 -38.37 5.23
CA PHE A 265 18.64 -38.45 4.24
C PHE A 265 19.62 -39.61 4.41
N GLN A 266 19.35 -40.73 3.77
CA GLN A 266 20.49 -41.47 3.23
C GLN A 266 21.15 -40.57 2.16
N LYS A 267 22.38 -40.10 2.46
CA LYS A 267 23.22 -39.46 1.45
C LYS A 267 23.42 -40.48 0.31
N THR A 268 22.59 -40.36 -0.74
CA THR A 268 22.99 -40.94 -2.02
C THR A 268 24.24 -40.23 -2.46
N PRO A 269 25.36 -40.92 -2.71
CA PRO A 269 26.51 -40.27 -3.24
C PRO A 269 26.16 -39.59 -4.55
N HIS A 270 26.36 -38.25 -4.63
CA HIS A 270 26.19 -37.53 -5.87
C HIS A 270 27.09 -38.17 -6.92
N VAL A 271 26.50 -38.86 -7.86
CA VAL A 271 27.13 -39.26 -9.08
C VAL A 271 27.38 -38.01 -9.89
N THR A 272 28.51 -37.38 -9.68
CA THR A 272 28.89 -36.20 -10.45
C THR A 272 29.48 -36.70 -11.78
N GLN A 273 29.01 -36.13 -12.87
CA GLN A 273 29.49 -36.38 -14.22
C GLN A 273 31.03 -36.36 -14.27
N GLN A 274 31.65 -35.46 -13.53
CA GLN A 274 33.09 -35.34 -13.36
C GLN A 274 33.75 -36.60 -12.82
N ARG A 275 33.15 -37.31 -11.88
CA ARG A 275 33.67 -38.52 -11.29
C ARG A 275 33.56 -39.73 -12.26
N ILE A 276 32.54 -39.70 -13.10
CA ILE A 276 32.42 -40.70 -14.19
C ILE A 276 33.48 -40.45 -15.23
N ASP A 277 33.69 -39.20 -15.64
CA ASP A 277 34.70 -38.82 -16.63
C ASP A 277 36.14 -39.17 -16.14
N ASP A 278 36.45 -38.88 -14.87
CA ASP A 278 37.72 -39.22 -14.23
C ASP A 278 37.99 -40.77 -14.23
N LEU A 279 36.92 -41.56 -14.00
CA LEU A 279 37.02 -43.02 -14.02
C LEU A 279 37.12 -43.58 -15.44
N LEU A 280 36.45 -42.96 -16.41
CA LEU A 280 36.60 -43.32 -17.83
C LEU A 280 38.02 -43.01 -18.36
N ASP A 281 38.57 -41.86 -17.94
CA ASP A 281 39.96 -41.52 -18.27
C ASP A 281 40.96 -42.48 -17.63
N LYS A 282 40.72 -42.93 -16.41
CA LYS A 282 41.55 -43.94 -15.72
C LYS A 282 41.48 -45.30 -16.43
N ILE A 283 40.31 -45.68 -16.93
CA ILE A 283 40.14 -46.89 -17.75
C ILE A 283 40.91 -46.81 -19.07
N ASN A 284 40.85 -45.60 -19.70
CA ASN A 284 41.50 -45.39 -21.00
C ASN A 284 43.02 -45.41 -20.89
N GLN A 285 43.57 -44.95 -19.75
CA GLN A 285 45.01 -44.89 -19.51
C GLN A 285 45.61 -46.20 -18.96
N LYS A 286 44.89 -46.91 -18.08
CA LYS A 286 45.43 -48.03 -17.28
C LYS A 286 44.71 -49.38 -17.47
N GLY A 287 43.53 -49.32 -18.11
CA GLY A 287 42.68 -50.49 -18.29
C GLY A 287 41.68 -50.74 -17.15
N TYR A 288 40.56 -51.40 -17.44
CA TYR A 288 39.48 -51.67 -16.50
C TYR A 288 39.88 -52.46 -15.25
N ASN A 289 40.91 -53.30 -15.37
CA ASN A 289 41.40 -54.16 -14.29
C ASN A 289 42.14 -53.39 -13.19
N PHE A 290 42.53 -52.13 -13.42
CA PHE A 290 43.17 -51.26 -12.43
C PHE A 290 42.19 -50.45 -11.59
N LEU A 291 40.89 -50.59 -11.80
CA LEU A 291 39.90 -49.98 -10.95
C LEU A 291 39.70 -50.79 -9.68
N SER A 292 39.53 -50.11 -8.55
CA SER A 292 39.14 -50.72 -7.27
C SER A 292 37.74 -51.29 -7.36
N ASP A 293 37.40 -52.24 -6.50
CA ASP A 293 36.05 -52.83 -6.48
C ASP A 293 34.96 -51.79 -6.20
N GLU A 294 35.27 -50.76 -5.41
CA GLU A 294 34.37 -49.62 -5.17
C GLU A 294 34.17 -48.76 -6.43
N GLU A 295 35.22 -48.54 -7.21
CA GLU A 295 35.14 -47.78 -8.48
C GLU A 295 34.35 -48.55 -9.54
N LYS A 296 34.48 -49.89 -9.59
CA LYS A 296 33.69 -50.76 -10.48
C LYS A 296 32.20 -50.79 -10.10
N ASP A 297 31.89 -50.85 -8.80
CA ASP A 297 30.51 -50.81 -8.31
C ASP A 297 29.87 -49.43 -8.57
N PHE A 298 30.67 -48.35 -8.45
CA PHE A 298 30.20 -47.02 -8.77
C PHE A 298 29.82 -46.87 -10.25
N LEU A 299 30.66 -47.32 -11.17
CA LEU A 299 30.38 -47.31 -12.61
C LEU A 299 29.15 -48.21 -12.96
N LYS A 300 29.01 -49.33 -12.28
CA LYS A 300 27.87 -50.24 -12.48
C LYS A 300 26.55 -49.66 -11.99
N LYS A 301 26.59 -48.82 -10.94
CA LYS A 301 25.43 -48.05 -10.45
C LYS A 301 25.13 -46.90 -11.40
N ALA A 302 26.13 -46.16 -11.85
CA ALA A 302 25.95 -45.07 -12.80
C ALA A 302 25.41 -45.53 -14.17
N SER A 303 25.73 -46.73 -14.62
CA SER A 303 25.19 -47.29 -15.86
C SER A 303 23.74 -47.81 -15.74
N LYS A 304 23.18 -47.93 -14.51
CA LYS A 304 21.79 -48.35 -14.24
C LYS A 304 20.85 -47.19 -13.97
N GLU A 305 21.39 -46.02 -13.60
CA GLU A 305 20.65 -44.76 -13.51
C GLU A 305 20.68 -44.13 -14.89
N GLU A 306 19.75 -44.52 -15.76
CA GLU A 306 19.48 -43.78 -16.99
C GLU A 306 19.03 -42.35 -16.63
N PHE A 307 19.72 -41.36 -17.27
CA PHE A 307 19.43 -39.96 -17.23
C PHE A 307 18.07 -39.59 -17.76
#